data_8a1d6dc7c260710437ed929791e45424
#
_entry.id   8a1d6dc7c260710437ed929791e45424
#
_cell.length_a   1.000
_cell.length_b   1.000
_cell.length_c   1.000
_cell.angle_alpha   90.00
_cell.angle_beta   90.00
_cell.angle_gamma   90.00
#
_symmetry.space_group_name_H-M   'P 1'
#
loop_
_entity.id
_entity.type
_entity.pdbx_description
1 polymer ?
#
loop_
_entity_poly.entity_id
_entity_poly.type
_entity_poly.pdbx_seq_one_letter_code
_entity_poly.pdbx_strand_id
1 'polypeptide(L)'
;MDIIKLKNTIETLCRVVNVPEDKKQELISKYSTLSETEVIKELSQIVYRVLGNNEEMYNYCLEVIRNINPEICPPVDEMKTRLSKMFSNEVEGNMSLEENHQLVNESIVKFTTLFNQYGIDYYIVGALPCFLKTGQPLFRYHDDIDIMINEDDIPKVAEIIELSGYEFHDDRFPNIERFHQMELNKPPHTVLAQNPNNEFHLGFFTFRREQDNSITMREYSHRLENGEVVVDVLERQSDPIGTRLRYDEKPTEYMGTTFRTSTIESVYGLKGYTRRPKDITDMQKLEPYIDKQKLEQLKQHPNHNVEIHNVEYEKKTAMHR
;
A
#
# COMPACT_ATOMS: atom_id res chain seq x y z
N MET A 1 29.58 -4.73 8.74
CA MET A 1 29.03 -5.68 7.73
C MET A 1 30.16 -6.22 6.85
N ASP A 2 30.21 -7.53 6.65
CA ASP A 2 31.15 -8.15 5.71
C ASP A 2 30.64 -7.96 4.27
N ILE A 3 31.27 -7.05 3.54
CA ILE A 3 30.87 -6.69 2.18
C ILE A 3 30.96 -7.89 1.21
N ILE A 4 31.90 -8.81 1.44
CA ILE A 4 32.03 -9.99 0.58
C ILE A 4 30.82 -10.93 0.80
N LYS A 5 30.43 -11.15 2.04
CA LYS A 5 29.23 -11.96 2.36
C LYS A 5 27.98 -11.31 1.81
N LEU A 6 27.82 -10.00 1.97
CA LEU A 6 26.68 -9.26 1.42
C LEU A 6 26.61 -9.41 -0.11
N LYS A 7 27.72 -9.18 -0.80
CA LYS A 7 27.77 -9.32 -2.26
C LYS A 7 27.38 -10.74 -2.72
N ASN A 8 27.95 -11.76 -2.10
CA ASN A 8 27.64 -13.17 -2.42
C ASN A 8 26.16 -13.49 -2.16
N THR A 9 25.60 -12.96 -1.08
CA THR A 9 24.17 -13.11 -0.77
C THR A 9 23.29 -12.49 -1.86
N ILE A 10 23.55 -11.22 -2.22
CA ILE A 10 22.78 -10.52 -3.25
C ILE A 10 22.92 -11.22 -4.61
N GLU A 11 24.11 -11.63 -4.99
CA GLU A 11 24.35 -12.37 -6.25
C GLU A 11 23.58 -13.69 -6.30
N THR A 12 23.53 -14.40 -5.17
CA THR A 12 22.78 -15.66 -5.05
C THR A 12 21.28 -15.43 -5.15
N LEU A 13 20.74 -14.45 -4.40
CA LEU A 13 19.32 -14.10 -4.44
C LEU A 13 18.91 -13.63 -5.84
N CYS A 14 19.72 -12.75 -6.47
CA CYS A 14 19.46 -12.26 -7.83
C CYS A 14 19.42 -13.39 -8.88
N ARG A 15 20.26 -14.41 -8.71
CA ARG A 15 20.25 -15.59 -9.57
C ARG A 15 18.96 -16.40 -9.40
N VAL A 16 18.52 -16.59 -8.15
CA VAL A 16 17.29 -17.34 -7.85
C VAL A 16 16.04 -16.68 -8.42
N VAL A 17 15.95 -15.35 -8.36
CA VAL A 17 14.79 -14.58 -8.84
C VAL A 17 15.00 -13.97 -10.23
N ASN A 18 16.10 -14.33 -10.90
CA ASN A 18 16.44 -13.93 -12.27
C ASN A 18 16.47 -12.40 -12.48
N VAL A 19 17.17 -11.70 -11.58
CA VAL A 19 17.39 -10.24 -11.68
C VAL A 19 18.42 -9.93 -12.76
N PRO A 20 18.19 -8.94 -13.65
CA PRO A 20 19.18 -8.49 -14.64
C PRO A 20 20.50 -8.03 -14.01
N GLU A 21 21.62 -8.19 -14.75
CA GLU A 21 22.98 -7.92 -14.22
C GLU A 21 23.20 -6.44 -13.83
N ASP A 22 22.64 -5.52 -14.60
CA ASP A 22 22.69 -4.07 -14.33
C ASP A 22 22.04 -3.72 -13.00
N LYS A 23 20.89 -4.31 -12.71
CA LYS A 23 20.16 -4.13 -11.44
C LYS A 23 20.87 -4.76 -10.25
N LYS A 24 21.64 -5.81 -10.46
CA LYS A 24 22.42 -6.46 -9.39
C LYS A 24 23.46 -5.52 -8.79
N GLN A 25 24.18 -4.77 -9.62
CA GLN A 25 25.18 -3.81 -9.15
C GLN A 25 24.54 -2.65 -8.38
N GLU A 26 23.38 -2.19 -8.82
CA GLU A 26 22.59 -1.19 -8.11
C GLU A 26 22.19 -1.68 -6.71
N LEU A 27 21.70 -2.92 -6.59
CA LEU A 27 21.32 -3.52 -5.30
C LEU A 27 22.54 -3.67 -4.37
N ILE A 28 23.69 -4.13 -4.88
CA ILE A 28 24.91 -4.24 -4.09
C ILE A 28 25.31 -2.87 -3.55
N SER A 29 25.28 -1.83 -4.40
CA SER A 29 25.60 -0.46 -3.98
C SER A 29 24.65 0.04 -2.92
N LYS A 30 23.34 -0.09 -3.12
CA LYS A 30 22.30 0.30 -2.18
C LYS A 30 22.53 -0.36 -0.81
N TYR A 31 22.62 -1.68 -0.78
CA TYR A 31 22.69 -2.41 0.49
C TYR A 31 24.04 -2.27 1.21
N SER A 32 25.10 -1.88 0.51
CA SER A 32 26.40 -1.60 1.14
C SER A 32 26.38 -0.38 2.06
N THR A 33 25.36 0.47 1.96
CA THR A 33 25.21 1.68 2.79
C THR A 33 24.35 1.46 4.03
N LEU A 34 23.65 0.33 4.13
CA LEU A 34 22.74 0.00 5.23
C LEU A 34 23.44 -0.79 6.33
N SER A 35 22.82 -0.80 7.52
CA SER A 35 23.23 -1.72 8.60
C SER A 35 22.90 -3.17 8.26
N GLU A 36 23.59 -4.14 8.88
CA GLU A 36 23.32 -5.57 8.69
C GLU A 36 21.86 -5.94 9.02
N THR A 37 21.32 -5.34 10.07
CA THR A 37 19.92 -5.58 10.49
C THR A 37 18.93 -5.08 9.43
N GLU A 38 19.15 -3.90 8.87
CA GLU A 38 18.30 -3.35 7.80
C GLU A 38 18.38 -4.19 6.53
N VAL A 39 19.60 -4.60 6.14
CA VAL A 39 19.79 -5.47 4.98
C VAL A 39 19.06 -6.80 5.14
N ILE A 40 19.26 -7.47 6.27
CA ILE A 40 18.60 -8.75 6.58
C ILE A 40 17.07 -8.58 6.53
N LYS A 41 16.55 -7.51 7.14
CA LYS A 41 15.12 -7.20 7.14
C LYS A 41 14.57 -7.00 5.72
N GLU A 42 15.18 -6.10 4.94
CA GLU A 42 14.71 -5.80 3.57
C GLU A 42 14.79 -7.01 2.64
N LEU A 43 15.92 -7.71 2.62
CA LEU A 43 16.10 -8.90 1.76
C LEU A 43 15.13 -10.01 2.15
N SER A 44 14.88 -10.24 3.44
CA SER A 44 13.93 -11.24 3.91
C SER A 44 12.50 -10.91 3.48
N GLN A 45 12.11 -9.65 3.53
CA GLN A 45 10.79 -9.19 3.06
C GLN A 45 10.62 -9.37 1.55
N ILE A 46 11.66 -9.06 0.76
CA ILE A 46 11.63 -9.27 -0.70
C ILE A 46 11.49 -10.75 -1.01
N VAL A 47 12.31 -11.59 -0.38
CA VAL A 47 12.27 -13.05 -0.58
C VAL A 47 10.90 -13.62 -0.20
N TYR A 48 10.31 -13.17 0.91
CA TYR A 48 8.95 -13.57 1.28
C TYR A 48 7.92 -13.21 0.20
N ARG A 49 7.96 -11.98 -0.32
CA ARG A 49 7.01 -11.53 -1.37
C ARG A 49 7.17 -12.29 -2.68
N VAL A 50 8.40 -12.60 -3.07
CA VAL A 50 8.69 -13.21 -4.39
C VAL A 50 8.56 -14.75 -4.34
N LEU A 51 9.00 -15.37 -3.25
CA LEU A 51 9.16 -16.83 -3.15
C LEU A 51 8.31 -17.48 -2.06
N GLY A 52 7.51 -16.73 -1.30
CA GLY A 52 6.74 -17.27 -0.17
C GLY A 52 5.82 -18.46 -0.50
N ASN A 53 5.49 -18.66 -1.77
CA ASN A 53 4.71 -19.79 -2.27
C ASN A 53 5.55 -20.97 -2.78
N ASN A 54 6.86 -20.84 -2.81
CA ASN A 54 7.79 -21.90 -3.16
C ASN A 54 8.64 -22.22 -1.91
N GLU A 55 8.15 -23.12 -1.09
CA GLU A 55 8.73 -23.39 0.23
C GLU A 55 10.20 -23.77 0.16
N GLU A 56 10.61 -24.59 -0.81
CA GLU A 56 12.00 -25.02 -0.97
C GLU A 56 12.92 -23.83 -1.27
N MET A 57 12.57 -23.04 -2.28
CA MET A 57 13.36 -21.87 -2.69
C MET A 57 13.31 -20.76 -1.64
N TYR A 58 12.19 -20.60 -0.97
CA TYR A 58 12.04 -19.65 0.13
C TYR A 58 12.95 -19.98 1.31
N ASN A 59 12.94 -21.23 1.78
CA ASN A 59 13.83 -21.69 2.84
C ASN A 59 15.32 -21.52 2.46
N TYR A 60 15.67 -21.91 1.23
CA TYR A 60 17.03 -21.73 0.72
C TYR A 60 17.47 -20.24 0.75
N CYS A 61 16.64 -19.34 0.27
CA CYS A 61 16.96 -17.92 0.25
C CYS A 61 17.05 -17.30 1.65
N LEU A 62 16.22 -17.74 2.60
CA LEU A 62 16.33 -17.30 4.00
C LEU A 62 17.63 -17.78 4.65
N GLU A 63 18.07 -19.01 4.39
CA GLU A 63 19.39 -19.49 4.85
C GLU A 63 20.53 -18.68 4.23
N VAL A 64 20.45 -18.31 2.96
CA VAL A 64 21.44 -17.46 2.30
C VAL A 64 21.50 -16.08 2.96
N ILE A 65 20.35 -15.48 3.30
CA ILE A 65 20.29 -14.18 4.01
C ILE A 65 20.85 -14.32 5.43
N ARG A 66 20.53 -15.39 6.13
CA ARG A 66 21.03 -15.65 7.49
C ARG A 66 22.56 -15.70 7.54
N ASN A 67 23.23 -16.14 6.49
CA ASN A 67 24.67 -16.19 6.40
C ASN A 67 25.35 -14.79 6.37
N ILE A 68 24.62 -13.70 6.19
CA ILE A 68 25.14 -12.33 6.33
C ILE A 68 25.70 -12.17 7.76
N ASN A 69 24.87 -12.44 8.77
CA ASN A 69 25.28 -12.45 10.16
C ASN A 69 24.40 -13.42 10.99
N PRO A 70 24.86 -14.68 11.19
CA PRO A 70 24.07 -15.69 11.93
C PRO A 70 23.86 -15.37 13.42
N GLU A 71 24.63 -14.44 13.99
CA GLU A 71 24.52 -14.07 15.42
C GLU A 71 23.31 -13.15 15.67
N ILE A 72 22.99 -12.29 14.69
CA ILE A 72 21.85 -11.36 14.80
C ILE A 72 20.61 -11.85 14.03
N CYS A 73 20.80 -12.79 13.10
CA CYS A 73 19.72 -13.33 12.29
C CYS A 73 19.15 -14.59 12.97
N PRO A 74 17.85 -14.63 13.27
CA PRO A 74 17.25 -15.80 13.90
C PRO A 74 17.27 -17.03 12.97
N PRO A 75 16.99 -18.24 13.50
CA PRO A 75 16.79 -19.44 12.68
C PRO A 75 15.69 -19.22 11.62
N VAL A 76 15.80 -19.96 10.50
CA VAL A 76 14.87 -19.77 9.35
C VAL A 76 13.41 -19.94 9.74
N ASP A 77 13.07 -20.90 10.59
CA ASP A 77 11.68 -21.09 11.05
C ASP A 77 11.16 -19.89 11.84
N GLU A 78 12.01 -19.25 12.63
CA GLU A 78 11.65 -18.03 13.35
C GLU A 78 11.55 -16.83 12.37
N MET A 79 12.44 -16.74 11.38
CA MET A 79 12.31 -15.73 10.31
C MET A 79 10.99 -15.89 9.56
N LYS A 80 10.62 -17.12 9.17
CA LYS A 80 9.34 -17.44 8.52
C LYS A 80 8.16 -17.00 9.39
N THR A 81 8.19 -17.34 10.67
CA THR A 81 7.14 -16.96 11.61
C THR A 81 7.00 -15.45 11.72
N ARG A 82 8.11 -14.72 11.88
CA ARG A 82 8.11 -13.25 11.94
C ARG A 82 7.61 -12.60 10.64
N LEU A 83 8.05 -13.12 9.48
CA LEU A 83 7.62 -12.62 8.18
C LEU A 83 6.15 -12.95 7.93
N SER A 84 5.71 -14.17 8.23
CA SER A 84 4.30 -14.53 8.14
C SER A 84 3.44 -13.63 9.02
N LYS A 85 3.84 -13.38 10.27
CA LYS A 85 3.13 -12.46 11.17
C LYS A 85 3.13 -11.01 10.66
N MET A 86 4.24 -10.54 10.08
CA MET A 86 4.34 -9.19 9.52
C MET A 86 3.46 -9.00 8.26
N PHE A 87 3.30 -10.05 7.46
CA PHE A 87 2.55 -10.00 6.21
C PHE A 87 1.20 -10.72 6.25
N SER A 88 0.92 -11.49 7.31
CA SER A 88 -0.44 -11.93 7.61
C SER A 88 -1.18 -10.74 8.21
N ASN A 89 -2.43 -10.57 7.81
CA ASN A 89 -3.34 -9.67 8.52
C ASN A 89 -3.91 -10.36 9.79
N GLU A 90 -3.23 -11.37 10.30
CA GLU A 90 -3.49 -11.88 11.63
C GLU A 90 -2.87 -10.88 12.62
N VAL A 91 -3.52 -9.75 12.77
CA VAL A 91 -3.34 -8.93 13.95
C VAL A 91 -3.81 -9.82 15.10
N GLU A 92 -2.91 -10.16 16.02
CA GLU A 92 -3.30 -10.63 17.33
C GLU A 92 -3.97 -9.47 18.09
N GLY A 93 -5.07 -8.98 17.52
CA GLY A 93 -5.96 -8.05 18.20
C GLY A 93 -6.84 -8.84 19.16
N ASN A 94 -7.21 -8.24 20.27
CA ASN A 94 -8.19 -8.78 21.21
C ASN A 94 -9.62 -8.90 20.60
N MET A 95 -9.74 -8.81 19.29
CA MET A 95 -10.99 -8.73 18.54
C MET A 95 -11.20 -10.02 17.74
N SER A 96 -12.37 -10.63 17.87
CA SER A 96 -12.78 -11.77 17.05
C SER A 96 -12.92 -11.37 15.57
N LEU A 97 -12.91 -12.37 14.67
CA LEU A 97 -13.11 -12.13 13.24
C LEU A 97 -14.49 -11.48 12.97
N GLU A 98 -15.53 -11.88 13.71
CA GLU A 98 -16.88 -11.32 13.59
C GLU A 98 -16.93 -9.85 14.01
N GLU A 99 -16.32 -9.51 15.16
CA GLU A 99 -16.20 -8.13 15.63
C GLU A 99 -15.41 -7.26 14.63
N ASN A 100 -14.33 -7.80 14.05
CA ASN A 100 -13.58 -7.10 13.01
C ASN A 100 -14.44 -6.83 11.76
N HIS A 101 -15.17 -7.82 11.27
CA HIS A 101 -16.03 -7.63 10.11
C HIS A 101 -17.17 -6.62 10.39
N GLN A 102 -17.71 -6.62 11.60
CA GLN A 102 -18.70 -5.62 12.01
C GLN A 102 -18.07 -4.22 12.01
N LEU A 103 -16.90 -4.04 12.62
CA LEU A 103 -16.17 -2.78 12.66
C LEU A 103 -15.84 -2.24 11.25
N VAL A 104 -15.38 -3.11 10.35
CA VAL A 104 -15.12 -2.79 8.95
C VAL A 104 -16.40 -2.28 8.27
N ASN A 105 -17.50 -3.00 8.41
CA ASN A 105 -18.78 -2.63 7.79
C ASN A 105 -19.31 -1.29 8.34
N GLU A 106 -19.27 -1.10 9.65
CA GLU A 106 -19.68 0.15 10.30
C GLU A 106 -18.81 1.33 9.83
N SER A 107 -17.50 1.11 9.73
CA SER A 107 -16.55 2.14 9.26
C SER A 107 -16.81 2.52 7.80
N ILE A 108 -17.00 1.54 6.92
CA ILE A 108 -17.37 1.80 5.52
C ILE A 108 -18.65 2.64 5.46
N VAL A 109 -19.72 2.21 6.13
CA VAL A 109 -21.01 2.93 6.12
C VAL A 109 -20.84 4.35 6.65
N LYS A 110 -20.15 4.51 7.79
CA LYS A 110 -19.90 5.81 8.42
C LYS A 110 -19.18 6.77 7.46
N PHE A 111 -18.00 6.36 6.99
CA PHE A 111 -17.14 7.27 6.22
C PHE A 111 -17.66 7.52 4.81
N THR A 112 -18.22 6.51 4.14
CA THR A 112 -18.81 6.74 2.81
C THR A 112 -20.04 7.63 2.88
N THR A 113 -20.86 7.52 3.93
CA THR A 113 -21.99 8.43 4.15
C THR A 113 -21.50 9.87 4.32
N LEU A 114 -20.49 10.10 5.16
CA LEU A 114 -19.93 11.43 5.37
C LEU A 114 -19.28 11.97 4.09
N PHE A 115 -18.47 11.18 3.40
CA PHE A 115 -17.82 11.60 2.17
C PHE A 115 -18.83 11.98 1.08
N ASN A 116 -19.92 11.21 0.95
CA ASN A 116 -21.00 11.52 0.01
C ASN A 116 -21.72 12.82 0.40
N GLN A 117 -22.00 13.04 1.68
CA GLN A 117 -22.63 14.27 2.19
C GLN A 117 -21.77 15.53 1.94
N TYR A 118 -20.47 15.41 2.08
CA TYR A 118 -19.53 16.51 1.85
C TYR A 118 -19.05 16.63 0.40
N GLY A 119 -19.53 15.77 -0.50
CA GLY A 119 -19.20 15.79 -1.92
C GLY A 119 -17.72 15.48 -2.20
N ILE A 120 -17.11 14.60 -1.40
CA ILE A 120 -15.72 14.16 -1.57
C ILE A 120 -15.60 13.29 -2.83
N ASP A 121 -14.60 13.55 -3.65
CA ASP A 121 -14.23 12.66 -4.76
C ASP A 121 -13.26 11.58 -4.26
N TYR A 122 -13.74 10.35 -4.12
CA TYR A 122 -12.96 9.25 -3.53
C TYR A 122 -13.26 7.90 -4.18
N TYR A 123 -12.36 6.94 -3.93
CA TYR A 123 -12.55 5.52 -4.20
C TYR A 123 -12.10 4.70 -2.99
N ILE A 124 -12.88 3.68 -2.60
CA ILE A 124 -12.36 2.63 -1.72
C ILE A 124 -11.60 1.65 -2.59
N VAL A 125 -10.36 1.35 -2.24
CA VAL A 125 -9.46 0.53 -3.06
C VAL A 125 -9.06 -0.76 -2.35
N GLY A 126 -8.26 -1.60 -3.00
CA GLY A 126 -7.89 -2.89 -2.44
C GLY A 126 -8.94 -4.01 -2.68
N ALA A 127 -8.76 -5.16 -2.04
CA ALA A 127 -9.64 -6.31 -2.25
C ALA A 127 -10.97 -6.22 -1.50
N LEU A 128 -10.98 -5.56 -0.35
CA LEU A 128 -12.14 -5.44 0.52
C LEU A 128 -13.40 -4.98 -0.24
N PRO A 129 -13.39 -3.84 -0.96
CA PRO A 129 -14.57 -3.38 -1.68
C PRO A 129 -14.99 -4.31 -2.81
N CYS A 130 -14.05 -5.09 -3.38
CA CYS A 130 -14.40 -6.09 -4.39
C CYS A 130 -15.24 -7.23 -3.81
N PHE A 131 -14.94 -7.68 -2.58
CA PHE A 131 -15.77 -8.69 -1.90
C PHE A 131 -17.15 -8.15 -1.58
N LEU A 132 -17.25 -6.93 -1.06
CA LEU A 132 -18.52 -6.28 -0.77
C LEU A 132 -19.38 -6.12 -2.04
N LYS A 133 -18.78 -5.67 -3.13
CA LYS A 133 -19.43 -5.50 -4.43
C LYS A 133 -19.96 -6.83 -5.01
N THR A 134 -19.25 -7.93 -4.79
CA THR A 134 -19.67 -9.26 -5.28
C THR A 134 -20.61 -9.98 -4.31
N GLY A 135 -20.95 -9.37 -3.18
CA GLY A 135 -21.79 -9.98 -2.16
C GLY A 135 -21.12 -11.14 -1.42
N GLN A 136 -19.82 -11.28 -1.52
CA GLN A 136 -19.08 -12.29 -0.77
C GLN A 136 -18.95 -11.87 0.70
N PRO A 137 -19.07 -12.82 1.63
CA PRO A 137 -18.76 -12.55 3.03
C PRO A 137 -17.26 -12.24 3.16
N LEU A 138 -16.94 -11.34 4.07
CA LEU A 138 -15.55 -11.17 4.49
C LEU A 138 -15.06 -12.47 5.13
N PHE A 139 -13.86 -12.90 4.80
CA PHE A 139 -13.37 -14.24 5.20
C PHE A 139 -12.04 -14.17 5.95
N ARG A 140 -11.46 -12.98 6.07
CA ARG A 140 -10.22 -12.73 6.80
C ARG A 140 -10.31 -11.44 7.59
N TYR A 141 -9.37 -11.26 8.48
CA TYR A 141 -9.21 -10.02 9.25
C TYR A 141 -8.80 -8.87 8.32
N HIS A 142 -9.33 -7.68 8.60
CA HIS A 142 -8.97 -6.43 7.94
C HIS A 142 -8.59 -5.41 9.00
N ASP A 143 -7.36 -4.98 8.99
CA ASP A 143 -6.80 -3.97 9.89
C ASP A 143 -6.99 -2.55 9.37
N ASP A 144 -7.32 -2.44 8.07
CA ASP A 144 -7.44 -1.17 7.36
C ASP A 144 -8.59 -1.13 6.34
N ILE A 145 -8.92 0.09 5.93
CA ILE A 145 -9.66 0.40 4.71
C ILE A 145 -8.80 1.36 3.90
N ASP A 146 -8.38 0.94 2.72
CA ASP A 146 -7.62 1.76 1.78
C ASP A 146 -8.56 2.69 1.01
N ILE A 147 -8.30 4.00 1.05
CA ILE A 147 -9.13 5.03 0.43
C ILE A 147 -8.26 5.95 -0.42
N MET A 148 -8.60 6.11 -1.69
CA MET A 148 -8.04 7.15 -2.55
C MET A 148 -8.93 8.39 -2.51
N ILE A 149 -8.35 9.56 -2.27
CA ILE A 149 -9.05 10.85 -2.22
C ILE A 149 -8.46 11.83 -3.22
N ASN A 150 -9.32 12.66 -3.82
CA ASN A 150 -8.83 13.77 -4.65
C ASN A 150 -8.05 14.77 -3.80
N GLU A 151 -6.88 15.21 -4.29
CA GLU A 151 -6.01 16.16 -3.59
C GLU A 151 -6.75 17.45 -3.17
N ASP A 152 -7.71 17.91 -3.97
CA ASP A 152 -8.51 19.10 -3.65
C ASP A 152 -9.44 18.91 -2.43
N ASP A 153 -9.76 17.67 -2.09
CA ASP A 153 -10.66 17.34 -0.98
C ASP A 153 -9.93 17.02 0.34
N ILE A 154 -8.58 16.98 0.34
CA ILE A 154 -7.76 16.68 1.54
C ILE A 154 -8.20 17.50 2.77
N PRO A 155 -8.39 18.85 2.68
CA PRO A 155 -8.79 19.64 3.86
C PRO A 155 -10.14 19.20 4.46
N LYS A 156 -11.12 18.90 3.60
CA LYS A 156 -12.44 18.44 4.06
C LYS A 156 -12.37 17.05 4.69
N VAL A 157 -11.57 16.15 4.08
CA VAL A 157 -11.36 14.80 4.63
C VAL A 157 -10.69 14.89 6.00
N ALA A 158 -9.69 15.75 6.16
CA ALA A 158 -9.03 15.98 7.45
C ALA A 158 -10.03 16.40 8.53
N GLU A 159 -10.90 17.35 8.23
CA GLU A 159 -11.96 17.80 9.15
C GLU A 159 -12.94 16.65 9.51
N ILE A 160 -13.40 15.89 8.51
CA ILE A 160 -14.31 14.76 8.74
C ILE A 160 -13.68 13.71 9.67
N ILE A 161 -12.41 13.40 9.47
CA ILE A 161 -11.70 12.39 10.25
C ILE A 161 -11.53 12.85 11.69
N GLU A 162 -11.14 14.10 11.92
CA GLU A 162 -11.03 14.68 13.27
C GLU A 162 -12.36 14.69 14.01
N LEU A 163 -13.41 15.19 13.36
CA LEU A 163 -14.78 15.20 13.92
C LEU A 163 -15.29 13.78 14.23
N SER A 164 -14.73 12.78 13.54
CA SER A 164 -15.02 11.36 13.77
C SER A 164 -14.25 10.76 14.95
N GLY A 165 -13.33 11.50 15.56
CA GLY A 165 -12.52 11.06 16.70
C GLY A 165 -11.34 10.16 16.31
N TYR A 166 -10.92 10.17 15.05
CA TYR A 166 -9.72 9.47 14.59
C TYR A 166 -8.49 10.36 14.70
N GLU A 167 -7.33 9.76 14.92
CA GLU A 167 -6.04 10.43 14.99
C GLU A 167 -5.22 10.10 13.72
N PHE A 168 -4.57 11.13 13.16
CA PHE A 168 -3.72 10.93 11.99
C PHE A 168 -2.30 10.54 12.37
N HIS A 169 -1.77 9.55 11.65
CA HIS A 169 -0.38 9.11 11.74
C HIS A 169 0.23 9.01 10.35
N ASP A 170 1.51 9.36 10.22
CA ASP A 170 2.34 8.90 9.12
C ASP A 170 3.27 7.82 9.69
N ASP A 171 3.12 6.59 9.23
CA ASP A 171 3.88 5.43 9.70
C ASP A 171 5.39 5.53 9.42
N ARG A 172 5.79 6.38 8.45
CA ARG A 172 7.18 6.63 8.09
C ARG A 172 7.86 7.69 8.95
N PHE A 173 7.07 8.58 9.53
CA PHE A 173 7.54 9.66 10.40
C PHE A 173 6.73 9.65 11.71
N PRO A 174 6.98 8.69 12.60
CA PRO A 174 6.20 8.53 13.84
C PRO A 174 6.25 9.77 14.75
N ASN A 175 7.14 10.72 14.47
CA ASN A 175 7.27 11.98 15.19
C ASN A 175 6.62 13.17 14.45
N ILE A 176 6.01 12.93 13.27
CA ILE A 176 5.25 13.99 12.61
C ILE A 176 3.88 14.02 13.26
N GLU A 177 3.69 15.07 14.05
CA GLU A 177 2.42 15.38 14.66
C GLU A 177 1.35 15.55 13.58
N ARG A 178 0.16 15.16 13.89
CA ARG A 178 -1.16 15.23 13.25
C ARG A 178 -1.26 15.80 11.81
N PHE A 179 -2.10 15.19 11.00
CA PHE A 179 -2.30 15.49 9.58
C PHE A 179 -2.52 16.99 9.23
N HIS A 180 -3.19 17.77 10.07
CA HIS A 180 -3.37 19.20 9.84
C HIS A 180 -2.17 20.06 10.26
N GLN A 181 -1.20 19.50 10.96
CA GLN A 181 0.11 20.11 11.18
C GLN A 181 1.09 19.76 10.04
N MET A 182 0.80 18.71 9.28
CA MET A 182 1.44 18.52 7.98
C MET A 182 0.95 19.66 7.11
N GLU A 183 1.85 20.57 6.76
CA GLU A 183 1.52 21.61 5.78
C GLU A 183 0.77 20.94 4.65
N LEU A 184 -0.50 21.32 4.41
CA LEU A 184 -1.38 20.77 3.38
C LEU A 184 -0.73 20.71 1.98
N ASN A 185 0.40 21.36 1.82
CA ASN A 185 1.22 21.41 0.62
C ASN A 185 2.22 20.24 0.50
N LYS A 186 2.29 19.35 1.49
CA LYS A 186 3.16 18.16 1.47
C LYS A 186 2.31 16.93 1.72
N PRO A 187 1.46 16.54 0.76
CA PRO A 187 0.65 15.35 0.94
C PRO A 187 1.58 14.16 1.15
N PRO A 188 1.37 13.40 2.22
CA PRO A 188 2.16 12.22 2.50
C PRO A 188 1.85 11.13 1.48
N HIS A 189 2.77 10.20 1.34
CA HIS A 189 2.58 9.02 0.48
C HIS A 189 1.34 8.22 0.87
N THR A 190 1.19 7.96 2.16
CA THR A 190 0.02 7.33 2.75
C THR A 190 -0.20 7.98 4.11
N VAL A 191 -1.41 8.41 4.38
CA VAL A 191 -1.82 8.89 5.70
C VAL A 191 -2.66 7.83 6.34
N LEU A 192 -2.35 7.48 7.56
CA LEU A 192 -3.15 6.60 8.38
C LEU A 192 -3.98 7.44 9.35
N ALA A 193 -5.29 7.21 9.37
CA ALA A 193 -6.17 7.71 10.41
C ALA A 193 -6.58 6.55 11.31
N GLN A 194 -6.05 6.51 12.52
CA GLN A 194 -6.27 5.44 13.46
C GLN A 194 -7.40 5.77 14.42
N ASN A 195 -8.23 4.78 14.71
CA ASN A 195 -9.18 4.87 15.81
C ASN A 195 -8.40 4.71 17.14
N PRO A 196 -8.44 5.69 18.05
CA PRO A 196 -7.68 5.61 19.30
C PRO A 196 -8.12 4.48 20.24
N ASN A 197 -9.30 3.90 20.02
CA ASN A 197 -9.86 2.85 20.87
C ASN A 197 -9.54 1.43 20.37
N ASN A 198 -8.95 1.28 19.18
CA ASN A 198 -8.56 0.00 18.60
C ASN A 198 -7.45 0.20 17.56
N GLU A 199 -6.91 -0.90 17.02
CA GLU A 199 -5.83 -0.85 16.02
C GLU A 199 -6.32 -0.65 14.58
N PHE A 200 -7.63 -0.48 14.37
CA PHE A 200 -8.21 -0.29 13.05
C PHE A 200 -7.92 1.10 12.50
N HIS A 201 -7.56 1.17 11.24
CA HIS A 201 -7.22 2.45 10.60
C HIS A 201 -7.77 2.59 9.18
N LEU A 202 -7.78 3.84 8.72
CA LEU A 202 -8.07 4.20 7.34
C LEU A 202 -6.76 4.61 6.69
N GLY A 203 -6.40 3.96 5.58
CA GLY A 203 -5.23 4.31 4.78
C GLY A 203 -5.64 5.24 3.63
N PHE A 204 -5.06 6.44 3.58
CA PHE A 204 -5.36 7.42 2.54
C PHE A 204 -4.24 7.52 1.52
N PHE A 205 -4.62 7.42 0.24
CA PHE A 205 -3.79 7.70 -0.92
C PHE A 205 -4.37 8.91 -1.64
N THR A 206 -3.55 9.66 -2.36
CA THR A 206 -4.02 10.83 -3.09
C THR A 206 -4.04 10.60 -4.59
N PHE A 207 -4.99 11.23 -5.25
CA PHE A 207 -5.02 11.32 -6.69
C PHE A 207 -5.45 12.72 -7.15
N ARG A 208 -5.05 13.09 -8.36
CA ARG A 208 -5.57 14.23 -9.07
C ARG A 208 -6.42 13.77 -10.25
N ARG A 209 -7.59 14.38 -10.40
CA ARG A 209 -8.44 14.15 -11.57
C ARG A 209 -8.10 15.18 -12.63
N GLU A 210 -7.75 14.73 -13.81
CA GLU A 210 -7.45 15.58 -14.94
C GLU A 210 -8.73 16.01 -15.67
N GLN A 211 -8.61 17.01 -16.57
CA GLN A 211 -9.76 17.56 -17.31
C GLN A 211 -10.47 16.55 -18.22
N ASP A 212 -9.76 15.54 -18.71
CA ASP A 212 -10.28 14.44 -19.52
C ASP A 212 -10.83 13.27 -18.69
N ASN A 213 -10.96 13.44 -17.36
CA ASN A 213 -11.32 12.43 -16.36
C ASN A 213 -10.29 11.31 -16.17
N SER A 214 -9.10 11.42 -16.72
CA SER A 214 -8.01 10.53 -16.33
C SER A 214 -7.59 10.78 -14.86
N ILE A 215 -6.89 9.81 -14.27
CA ILE A 215 -6.42 9.88 -12.89
C ILE A 215 -4.89 9.82 -12.88
N THR A 216 -4.30 10.77 -12.18
CA THR A 216 -2.90 10.78 -11.80
C THR A 216 -2.79 10.47 -10.32
N MET A 217 -2.28 9.29 -9.97
CA MET A 217 -1.93 8.95 -8.59
C MET A 217 -0.55 9.51 -8.27
N ARG A 218 -0.38 10.01 -7.05
CA ARG A 218 0.89 10.51 -6.55
C ARG A 218 1.33 9.71 -5.33
N GLU A 219 2.56 9.24 -5.40
CA GLU A 219 3.26 8.65 -4.27
C GLU A 219 4.41 9.58 -3.90
N TYR A 220 4.44 10.01 -2.64
CA TYR A 220 5.46 10.90 -2.11
C TYR A 220 6.47 10.08 -1.31
N SER A 221 7.75 10.27 -1.57
CA SER A 221 8.81 9.71 -0.76
C SER A 221 9.66 10.82 -0.16
N HIS A 222 9.98 10.69 1.11
CA HIS A 222 10.80 11.66 1.83
C HIS A 222 12.17 11.04 2.08
N ARG A 223 13.22 11.80 1.81
CA ARG A 223 14.60 11.41 2.11
C ARG A 223 15.33 12.56 2.80
N LEU A 224 16.34 12.23 3.61
CA LEU A 224 17.22 13.23 4.19
C LEU A 224 18.41 13.45 3.25
N GLU A 225 18.62 14.69 2.88
CA GLU A 225 19.77 15.13 2.10
C GLU A 225 20.43 16.31 2.83
N ASN A 226 21.68 16.16 3.25
CA ASN A 226 22.41 17.17 4.02
C ASN A 226 21.71 17.66 5.30
N GLY A 227 20.86 16.82 5.92
CA GLY A 227 20.07 17.16 7.12
C GLY A 227 18.74 17.85 6.82
N GLU A 228 18.41 18.08 5.57
CA GLU A 228 17.12 18.62 5.14
C GLU A 228 16.21 17.51 4.58
N VAL A 229 14.91 17.63 4.81
CA VAL A 229 13.92 16.71 4.22
C VAL A 229 13.69 17.11 2.77
N VAL A 230 14.03 16.21 1.87
CA VAL A 230 13.77 16.34 0.44
C VAL A 230 12.62 15.42 0.08
N VAL A 231 11.72 15.89 -0.77
CA VAL A 231 10.55 15.12 -1.21
C VAL A 231 10.66 14.81 -2.69
N ASP A 232 10.52 13.54 -3.02
CA ASP A 232 10.42 13.05 -4.38
C ASP A 232 8.97 12.57 -4.62
N VAL A 233 8.46 12.75 -5.82
CA VAL A 233 7.11 12.33 -6.21
C VAL A 233 7.19 11.35 -7.36
N LEU A 234 6.50 10.22 -7.22
CA LEU A 234 6.20 9.31 -8.31
C LEU A 234 4.76 9.53 -8.77
N GLU A 235 4.58 10.09 -9.94
CA GLU A 235 3.26 10.16 -10.58
C GLU A 235 3.00 8.92 -11.42
N ARG A 236 1.83 8.30 -11.22
CA ARG A 236 1.32 7.21 -12.04
C ARG A 236 0.09 7.69 -12.78
N GLN A 237 0.27 8.04 -14.03
CA GLN A 237 -0.77 8.61 -14.88
C GLN A 237 -1.49 7.49 -15.64
N SER A 238 -2.80 7.41 -15.49
CA SER A 238 -3.66 6.57 -16.33
C SER A 238 -4.26 7.43 -17.45
N ASP A 239 -4.27 6.92 -18.68
CA ASP A 239 -5.08 7.53 -19.72
C ASP A 239 -6.59 7.36 -19.41
N PRO A 240 -7.51 8.07 -20.11
CA PRO A 240 -8.95 8.00 -19.84
C PRO A 240 -9.54 6.58 -19.99
N ILE A 241 -9.01 5.77 -20.89
CA ILE A 241 -9.42 4.36 -21.06
C ILE A 241 -8.92 3.54 -19.88
N GLY A 242 -7.63 3.67 -19.55
CA GLY A 242 -7.02 3.00 -18.42
C GLY A 242 -7.69 3.35 -17.10
N THR A 243 -8.12 4.59 -16.92
CA THR A 243 -8.90 5.04 -15.75
C THR A 243 -10.22 4.29 -15.64
N ARG A 244 -11.02 4.22 -16.72
CA ARG A 244 -12.29 3.46 -16.72
C ARG A 244 -12.11 1.96 -16.56
N LEU A 245 -11.00 1.42 -17.00
CA LEU A 245 -10.67 0.01 -16.79
C LEU A 245 -10.26 -0.29 -15.34
N ARG A 246 -9.70 0.70 -14.61
CA ARG A 246 -9.21 0.53 -13.23
C ARG A 246 -10.23 0.88 -12.16
N TYR A 247 -11.11 1.82 -12.44
CA TYR A 247 -12.06 2.35 -11.46
C TYR A 247 -13.48 2.27 -11.98
N ASP A 248 -14.41 1.88 -11.11
CA ASP A 248 -15.82 1.81 -11.47
C ASP A 248 -16.40 3.21 -11.70
N GLU A 249 -17.08 3.39 -12.81
CA GLU A 249 -17.80 4.64 -13.12
C GLU A 249 -19.06 4.77 -12.27
N LYS A 250 -19.73 3.65 -11.98
CA LYS A 250 -20.95 3.62 -11.17
C LYS A 250 -20.63 3.26 -9.75
N PRO A 251 -21.23 3.96 -8.78
CA PRO A 251 -21.07 3.60 -7.39
C PRO A 251 -21.74 2.23 -7.08
N THR A 252 -21.15 1.53 -6.13
CA THR A 252 -21.72 0.31 -5.54
C THR A 252 -22.62 0.70 -4.39
N GLU A 253 -23.84 0.16 -4.35
CA GLU A 253 -24.74 0.28 -3.21
C GLU A 253 -24.36 -0.73 -2.12
N TYR A 254 -24.27 -0.27 -0.88
CA TYR A 254 -23.92 -1.10 0.26
C TYR A 254 -24.52 -0.57 1.56
N MET A 255 -25.35 -1.37 2.23
CA MET A 255 -25.94 -1.07 3.55
C MET A 255 -26.51 0.36 3.68
N GLY A 256 -27.19 0.84 2.64
CA GLY A 256 -27.83 2.17 2.62
C GLY A 256 -26.92 3.34 2.27
N THR A 257 -25.68 3.09 1.94
CA THR A 257 -24.74 4.07 1.39
C THR A 257 -24.24 3.65 0.00
N THR A 258 -23.45 4.50 -0.65
CA THR A 258 -22.81 4.18 -1.92
C THR A 258 -21.33 4.54 -1.88
N PHE A 259 -20.50 3.80 -2.63
CA PHE A 259 -19.09 4.14 -2.82
C PHE A 259 -18.61 3.72 -4.21
N ARG A 260 -17.59 4.41 -4.71
CA ARG A 260 -16.84 3.97 -5.90
C ARG A 260 -15.62 3.16 -5.48
N THR A 261 -15.24 2.20 -6.31
CA THR A 261 -14.13 1.29 -6.01
C THR A 261 -13.27 1.01 -7.24
N SER A 262 -12.12 0.42 -7.01
CA SER A 262 -11.33 -0.21 -8.06
C SER A 262 -12.11 -1.35 -8.71
N THR A 263 -11.90 -1.59 -9.98
CA THR A 263 -12.46 -2.76 -10.66
C THR A 263 -11.81 -4.05 -10.15
N ILE A 264 -12.53 -5.16 -10.22
CA ILE A 264 -12.02 -6.46 -9.78
C ILE A 264 -10.77 -6.82 -10.56
N GLU A 265 -10.75 -6.54 -11.87
CA GLU A 265 -9.62 -6.82 -12.76
C GLU A 265 -8.37 -6.03 -12.39
N SER A 266 -8.54 -4.76 -12.00
CA SER A 266 -7.44 -3.92 -11.54
C SER A 266 -6.82 -4.46 -10.26
N VAL A 267 -7.65 -4.82 -9.27
CA VAL A 267 -7.22 -5.41 -8.00
C VAL A 267 -6.55 -6.77 -8.23
N TYR A 268 -7.14 -7.61 -9.07
CA TYR A 268 -6.60 -8.92 -9.42
C TYR A 268 -5.21 -8.81 -10.07
N GLY A 269 -5.05 -7.88 -11.03
CA GLY A 269 -3.77 -7.62 -11.67
C GLY A 269 -2.69 -7.15 -10.70
N LEU A 270 -3.03 -6.21 -9.80
CA LEU A 270 -2.13 -5.71 -8.77
C LEU A 270 -1.69 -6.84 -7.81
N LYS A 271 -2.65 -7.65 -7.35
CA LYS A 271 -2.36 -8.79 -6.47
C LYS A 271 -1.54 -9.88 -7.15
N GLY A 272 -1.73 -10.07 -8.46
CA GLY A 272 -0.88 -10.94 -9.28
C GLY A 272 0.58 -10.49 -9.36
N TYR A 273 0.83 -9.19 -9.17
CA TYR A 273 2.17 -8.61 -9.07
C TYR A 273 2.76 -8.75 -7.66
N THR A 274 2.00 -8.38 -6.62
CA THR A 274 2.49 -8.38 -5.23
C THR A 274 2.61 -9.78 -4.63
N ARG A 275 1.72 -10.70 -5.00
CA ARG A 275 1.73 -12.14 -4.69
C ARG A 275 2.02 -12.52 -3.23
N ARG A 276 1.62 -11.68 -2.26
CA ARG A 276 1.66 -12.04 -0.84
C ARG A 276 0.71 -13.23 -0.60
N PRO A 277 0.88 -14.05 0.44
CA PRO A 277 -0.05 -15.16 0.73
C PRO A 277 -1.52 -14.72 0.76
N LYS A 278 -1.82 -13.60 1.41
CA LYS A 278 -3.18 -13.02 1.40
C LYS A 278 -3.66 -12.65 -0.01
N ASP A 279 -2.76 -12.15 -0.86
CA ASP A 279 -3.11 -11.75 -2.22
C ASP A 279 -3.52 -12.95 -3.08
N ILE A 280 -2.89 -14.10 -2.89
CA ILE A 280 -3.23 -15.34 -3.60
C ILE A 280 -4.61 -15.83 -3.18
N THR A 281 -4.89 -15.81 -1.87
CA THR A 281 -6.21 -16.15 -1.36
C THR A 281 -7.29 -15.21 -1.90
N ASP A 282 -7.01 -13.90 -1.89
CA ASP A 282 -7.90 -12.88 -2.45
C ASP A 282 -8.14 -13.14 -3.95
N MET A 283 -7.07 -13.43 -4.73
CA MET A 283 -7.18 -13.74 -6.16
C MET A 283 -8.04 -14.96 -6.42
N GLN A 284 -7.85 -16.06 -5.67
CA GLN A 284 -8.68 -17.27 -5.81
C GLN A 284 -10.17 -16.98 -5.57
N LYS A 285 -10.46 -16.10 -4.61
CA LYS A 285 -11.85 -15.69 -4.30
C LYS A 285 -12.43 -14.76 -5.37
N LEU A 286 -11.61 -13.91 -6.00
CA LEU A 286 -12.05 -12.98 -7.04
C LEU A 286 -12.10 -13.60 -8.44
N GLU A 287 -11.36 -14.67 -8.69
CA GLU A 287 -11.25 -15.31 -10.03
C GLU A 287 -12.59 -15.60 -10.71
N PRO A 288 -13.65 -16.09 -10.02
CA PRO A 288 -14.95 -16.33 -10.65
C PRO A 288 -15.64 -15.08 -11.20
N TYR A 289 -15.23 -13.89 -10.76
CA TYR A 289 -15.85 -12.60 -11.09
C TYR A 289 -15.05 -11.80 -12.11
N ILE A 290 -13.92 -12.33 -12.59
CA ILE A 290 -13.03 -11.65 -13.51
C ILE A 290 -13.60 -11.64 -14.94
N ASP A 291 -13.72 -10.44 -15.51
CA ASP A 291 -13.85 -10.28 -16.96
C ASP A 291 -12.45 -10.38 -17.60
N LYS A 292 -12.19 -11.54 -18.23
CA LYS A 292 -10.89 -11.81 -18.87
C LYS A 292 -10.57 -10.83 -20.00
N GLN A 293 -11.58 -10.36 -20.73
CA GLN A 293 -11.37 -9.38 -21.81
C GLN A 293 -10.93 -8.04 -21.22
N LYS A 294 -11.58 -7.58 -20.17
CA LYS A 294 -11.22 -6.35 -19.46
C LYS A 294 -9.83 -6.45 -18.84
N LEU A 295 -9.48 -7.61 -18.27
CA LEU A 295 -8.13 -7.85 -17.72
C LEU A 295 -7.05 -7.76 -18.81
N GLU A 296 -7.29 -8.28 -20.02
CA GLU A 296 -6.36 -8.14 -21.14
C GLU A 296 -6.29 -6.70 -21.66
N GLN A 297 -7.40 -5.98 -21.70
CA GLN A 297 -7.39 -4.54 -22.04
C GLN A 297 -6.56 -3.72 -21.03
N LEU A 298 -6.64 -4.01 -19.74
CA LEU A 298 -5.82 -3.35 -18.71
C LEU A 298 -4.33 -3.44 -18.99
N LYS A 299 -3.85 -4.57 -19.53
CA LYS A 299 -2.44 -4.75 -19.91
C LYS A 299 -2.02 -3.85 -21.07
N GLN A 300 -2.96 -3.48 -21.94
CA GLN A 300 -2.72 -2.58 -23.08
C GLN A 300 -2.73 -1.10 -22.70
N HIS A 301 -3.24 -0.78 -21.49
CA HIS A 301 -3.29 0.56 -20.95
C HIS A 301 -2.51 0.65 -19.62
N PRO A 302 -1.17 0.44 -19.63
CA PRO A 302 -0.36 0.56 -18.43
C PRO A 302 -0.35 2.00 -17.93
N ASN A 303 -0.10 2.18 -16.63
CA ASN A 303 0.16 3.52 -16.12
C ASN A 303 1.50 4.02 -16.66
N HIS A 304 1.53 5.30 -17.00
CA HIS A 304 2.76 6.01 -17.29
C HIS A 304 3.35 6.54 -15.98
N ASN A 305 4.58 6.18 -15.67
CA ASN A 305 5.27 6.59 -14.45
C ASN A 305 6.19 7.76 -14.75
N VAL A 306 6.09 8.83 -13.96
CA VAL A 306 6.97 9.99 -14.00
C VAL A 306 7.56 10.19 -12.61
N GLU A 307 8.88 10.18 -12.50
CA GLU A 307 9.60 10.50 -11.26
C GLU A 307 9.97 11.99 -11.27
N ILE A 308 9.58 12.70 -10.22
CA ILE A 308 9.88 14.12 -10.02
C ILE A 308 10.71 14.21 -8.74
N HIS A 309 11.95 14.69 -8.86
CA HIS A 309 12.87 14.82 -7.74
C HIS A 309 12.89 16.25 -7.21
N ASN A 310 13.15 16.39 -5.91
CA ASN A 310 13.31 17.67 -5.21
C ASN A 310 12.09 18.60 -5.43
N VAL A 311 10.90 18.10 -5.14
CA VAL A 311 9.69 18.90 -5.31
C VAL A 311 9.69 20.04 -4.29
N GLU A 312 9.79 21.27 -4.81
CA GLU A 312 9.51 22.46 -4.01
C GLU A 312 7.99 22.63 -3.87
N TYR A 313 7.51 22.65 -2.63
CA TYR A 313 6.11 22.95 -2.35
C TYR A 313 5.94 24.44 -2.23
N GLU A 314 5.11 25.02 -3.09
CA GLU A 314 4.63 26.38 -2.89
C GLU A 314 3.88 26.44 -1.55
N LYS A 315 4.38 27.26 -0.61
CA LYS A 315 3.66 27.57 0.62
C LYS A 315 2.38 28.31 0.25
N LYS A 316 1.28 27.61 0.07
CA LYS A 316 -0.03 28.24 0.08
C LYS A 316 -0.21 28.76 1.50
N THR A 317 -0.02 30.04 1.68
CA THR A 317 -0.31 30.74 2.93
C THR A 317 -1.76 30.42 3.29
N ALA A 318 -1.96 29.68 4.37
CA ALA A 318 -3.28 29.47 4.93
C ALA A 318 -3.85 30.85 5.23
N MET A 319 -4.77 31.31 4.41
CA MET A 319 -5.60 32.45 4.76
C MET A 319 -6.52 31.96 5.88
N HIS A 320 -6.12 32.24 7.11
CA HIS A 320 -7.05 32.28 8.22
C HIS A 320 -8.13 33.30 7.89
N ARG A 321 -9.31 32.84 7.65
CA ARG A 321 -10.53 33.60 7.82
C ARG A 321 -11.57 32.79 8.58
#